data_3eee80678e1ca66ae271e5c7ed15f754
#
_entry.id   3eee80678e1ca66ae271e5c7ed15f754
#
_cell.length_a   1.000
_cell.length_b   1.000
_cell.length_c   1.000
_cell.angle_alpha   90.00
_cell.angle_beta   90.00
_cell.angle_gamma   90.00
#
_symmetry.space_group_name_H-M   'P 1'
#
loop_
_entity.id
_entity.type
_entity.pdbx_description
1 polymer ?
#
loop_
_entity_poly.entity_id
_entity_poly.type
_entity_poly.pdbx_seq_one_letter_code
_entity_poly.pdbx_strand_id
1 'polypeptide(L)'
;MDFLSEYPEFTPDIDRIRCPVCGECGNVSGKGYTFSSGVTTCYDIQSSFPCTMHRYRCVGCPEAVKVGKKESDFTAMDIADQFDPILRERLPVVVGDAMMTTSLLDMIISLALNGNSLAMIHRHVSEIYHSYDTRNHLSYLRHAEYHYFRTAPGLIERRGGFQPEAYAGVRGGGTCKPPSMAFLRRAIVEDRRRDIVTELRYITSLVGKVMCSDHTFWACKHVREEHKMLYSALFGIMNEHAEVLFWCFTKTKSMNELAAAMEDFKGRFDEDKGISLPTCWCK
;
A
#
# COMPACT_ATOMS: atom_id res chain seq x y z
N MET A 1 18.30 4.31 -4.12
CA MET A 1 17.92 5.68 -3.78
C MET A 1 17.69 5.71 -2.29
N ASP A 2 18.31 6.63 -1.59
CA ASP A 2 18.09 6.81 -0.15
C ASP A 2 17.07 7.94 0.01
N PHE A 3 15.83 7.56 0.26
CA PHE A 3 14.72 8.50 0.34
C PHE A 3 14.91 9.54 1.45
N LEU A 4 15.58 9.17 2.55
CA LEU A 4 15.80 10.06 3.68
C LEU A 4 16.93 11.06 3.46
N SER A 5 17.88 10.76 2.55
CA SER A 5 18.95 11.70 2.21
C SER A 5 18.47 12.87 1.34
N GLU A 6 17.32 12.73 0.68
CA GLU A 6 16.71 13.80 -0.11
C GLU A 6 15.94 14.82 0.74
N TYR A 7 15.60 14.45 1.99
CA TYR A 7 14.79 15.29 2.88
C TYR A 7 15.34 15.29 4.30
N PRO A 8 16.59 15.78 4.52
CA PRO A 8 17.24 15.75 5.82
C PRO A 8 16.49 16.54 6.89
N GLU A 9 15.77 17.59 6.51
CA GLU A 9 14.98 18.43 7.40
C GLU A 9 13.78 17.72 8.05
N PHE A 10 13.31 16.62 7.46
CA PHE A 10 12.18 15.84 7.98
C PHE A 10 12.61 14.60 8.75
N THR A 11 13.92 14.28 8.78
CA THR A 11 14.40 13.15 9.57
C THR A 11 14.43 13.54 11.03
N PRO A 12 13.84 12.73 11.93
CA PRO A 12 13.94 13.02 13.37
C PRO A 12 15.41 12.95 13.81
N ASP A 13 15.80 13.87 14.68
CA ASP A 13 17.07 13.76 15.38
C ASP A 13 17.17 12.37 16.01
N ILE A 14 18.31 11.71 15.86
CA ILE A 14 18.52 10.36 16.36
C ILE A 14 18.25 10.25 17.86
N ASP A 15 18.52 11.32 18.60
CA ASP A 15 18.29 11.42 20.05
C ASP A 15 16.80 11.48 20.43
N ARG A 16 15.92 11.74 19.46
CA ARG A 16 14.46 11.79 19.65
C ARG A 16 13.75 10.53 19.17
N ILE A 17 14.47 9.64 18.46
CA ILE A 17 13.90 8.39 17.98
C ILE A 17 13.61 7.49 19.19
N ARG A 18 12.37 7.01 19.27
CA ARG A 18 11.94 6.03 20.26
C ARG A 18 12.02 4.63 19.70
N CYS A 19 12.51 3.72 20.50
CA CYS A 19 12.47 2.30 20.15
C CYS A 19 11.02 1.82 20.01
N PRO A 20 10.61 1.20 18.90
CA PRO A 20 9.23 0.73 18.72
C PRO A 20 8.88 -0.43 19.65
N VAL A 21 9.88 -1.06 20.30
CA VAL A 21 9.69 -2.20 21.18
C VAL A 21 9.54 -1.78 22.65
N CYS A 22 10.39 -0.91 23.16
CA CYS A 22 10.34 -0.46 24.56
C CYS A 22 9.79 0.95 24.77
N GLY A 23 9.63 1.73 23.71
CA GLY A 23 9.14 3.11 23.77
C GLY A 23 10.15 4.14 24.28
N GLU A 24 11.34 3.73 24.71
CA GLU A 24 12.36 4.61 25.28
C GLU A 24 13.18 5.29 24.18
N CYS A 25 13.64 6.50 24.46
CA CYS A 25 14.59 7.26 23.66
C CYS A 25 15.93 7.38 24.41
N GLY A 26 17.00 7.75 23.67
CA GLY A 26 18.34 7.96 24.26
C GLY A 26 19.28 6.75 24.21
N ASN A 27 18.76 5.55 24.00
CA ASN A 27 19.56 4.33 23.79
C ASN A 27 19.56 3.86 22.34
N VAL A 28 19.04 4.69 21.44
CA VAL A 28 18.95 4.38 20.00
C VAL A 28 20.19 4.91 19.30
N SER A 29 20.81 4.07 18.49
CA SER A 29 21.94 4.44 17.64
C SER A 29 21.73 4.00 16.21
N GLY A 30 22.26 4.73 15.24
CA GLY A 30 22.25 4.35 13.83
C GLY A 30 23.19 3.17 13.58
N LYS A 31 22.74 2.20 12.81
CA LYS A 31 23.51 0.98 12.42
C LYS A 31 23.90 0.99 10.95
N GLY A 32 23.61 2.09 10.24
CA GLY A 32 23.84 2.20 8.79
C GLY A 32 22.72 1.56 7.96
N TYR A 33 23.02 1.30 6.69
CA TYR A 33 22.03 0.83 5.73
C TYR A 33 21.96 -0.69 5.60
N THR A 34 20.84 -1.21 5.12
CA THR A 34 20.57 -2.66 4.95
C THR A 34 21.25 -3.26 3.71
N PHE A 35 22.52 -2.97 3.44
CA PHE A 35 23.21 -3.52 2.27
C PHE A 35 23.45 -5.04 2.34
N SER A 36 23.55 -5.61 3.52
CA SER A 36 23.92 -7.03 3.73
C SER A 36 22.74 -7.98 3.97
N SER A 37 21.55 -7.46 4.29
CA SER A 37 20.39 -8.28 4.68
C SER A 37 19.25 -8.31 3.65
N GLY A 38 19.53 -7.85 2.45
CA GLY A 38 18.57 -7.81 1.36
C GLY A 38 18.15 -6.40 1.00
N VAL A 39 18.40 -6.05 -0.24
CA VAL A 39 17.85 -4.85 -0.86
C VAL A 39 16.37 -5.13 -1.10
N THR A 40 15.51 -4.32 -0.51
CA THR A 40 14.06 -4.44 -0.72
C THR A 40 13.69 -3.82 -2.06
N THR A 41 12.89 -4.51 -2.86
CA THR A 41 12.37 -3.95 -4.11
C THR A 41 11.25 -2.95 -3.78
N CYS A 42 11.38 -1.73 -4.29
CA CYS A 42 10.31 -0.75 -4.28
C CYS A 42 9.70 -0.64 -5.68
N TYR A 43 8.39 -0.80 -5.75
CA TYR A 43 7.62 -0.62 -6.98
C TYR A 43 7.09 0.80 -7.08
N ASP A 44 7.33 1.42 -8.23
CA ASP A 44 6.81 2.74 -8.58
C ASP A 44 5.91 2.65 -9.82
N ILE A 45 5.31 3.75 -10.26
CA ILE A 45 4.36 3.77 -11.39
C ILE A 45 4.94 3.15 -12.66
N GLN A 46 6.20 3.46 -12.99
CA GLN A 46 6.81 3.09 -14.27
C GLN A 46 7.90 2.04 -14.17
N SER A 47 8.44 1.82 -12.98
CA SER A 47 9.61 0.96 -12.78
C SER A 47 9.63 0.39 -11.37
N SER A 48 10.54 -0.54 -11.15
CA SER A 48 10.93 -0.97 -9.81
C SER A 48 12.41 -0.67 -9.59
N PHE A 49 12.77 -0.33 -8.37
CA PHE A 49 14.13 -0.02 -8.00
C PHE A 49 14.51 -0.65 -6.66
N PRO A 50 15.78 -0.95 -6.47
CA PRO A 50 16.28 -1.41 -5.19
C PRO A 50 16.22 -0.27 -4.17
N CYS A 51 15.67 -0.54 -3.01
CA CYS A 51 15.59 0.41 -1.91
C CYS A 51 16.37 -0.11 -0.72
N THR A 52 17.15 0.76 -0.09
CA THR A 52 17.86 0.48 1.15
C THR A 52 17.20 1.27 2.27
N MET A 53 17.08 0.65 3.44
CA MET A 53 16.52 1.31 4.62
C MET A 53 17.60 1.57 5.65
N HIS A 54 17.51 2.70 6.31
CA HIS A 54 18.36 2.96 7.47
C HIS A 54 17.94 2.06 8.64
N ARG A 55 18.92 1.47 9.29
CA ARG A 55 18.72 0.62 10.47
C ARG A 55 19.11 1.35 11.73
N TYR A 56 18.34 1.11 12.74
CA TYR A 56 18.57 1.59 14.08
C TYR A 56 18.72 0.42 15.05
N ARG A 57 19.34 0.69 16.18
CA ARG A 57 19.53 -0.26 17.26
C ARG A 57 19.20 0.41 18.59
N CYS A 58 18.40 -0.26 19.40
CA CYS A 58 18.23 0.11 20.80
C CYS A 58 19.10 -0.79 21.67
N VAL A 59 20.12 -0.22 22.30
CA VAL A 59 21.05 -0.95 23.18
C VAL A 59 20.42 -1.07 24.56
N GLY A 60 20.46 -2.28 25.13
CA GLY A 60 19.88 -2.53 26.45
C GLY A 60 18.34 -2.49 26.49
N CYS A 61 17.68 -2.68 25.33
CA CYS A 61 16.23 -2.73 25.26
C CYS A 61 15.64 -3.75 26.27
N PRO A 62 14.84 -3.34 27.27
CA PRO A 62 14.35 -4.26 28.31
C PRO A 62 13.54 -5.43 27.76
N GLU A 63 12.76 -5.17 26.71
CA GLU A 63 11.95 -6.20 26.06
C GLU A 63 12.80 -7.20 25.26
N ALA A 64 13.88 -6.72 24.63
CA ALA A 64 14.83 -7.61 23.96
C ALA A 64 15.57 -8.50 24.96
N VAL A 65 15.93 -7.97 26.12
CA VAL A 65 16.59 -8.71 27.21
C VAL A 65 15.69 -9.83 27.75
N LYS A 66 14.38 -9.59 27.89
CA LYS A 66 13.41 -10.63 28.32
C LYS A 66 13.41 -11.86 27.40
N VAL A 67 13.71 -11.69 26.13
CA VAL A 67 13.79 -12.79 25.13
C VAL A 67 15.25 -13.23 24.86
N GLY A 68 16.18 -12.87 25.74
CA GLY A 68 17.58 -13.29 25.64
C GLY A 68 18.41 -12.56 24.59
N LYS A 69 17.93 -11.43 24.06
CA LYS A 69 18.67 -10.58 23.11
C LYS A 69 19.27 -9.38 23.85
N LYS A 70 20.48 -8.97 23.46
CA LYS A 70 21.14 -7.79 24.04
C LYS A 70 20.65 -6.47 23.50
N GLU A 71 20.02 -6.49 22.33
CA GLU A 71 19.63 -5.30 21.57
C GLU A 71 18.39 -5.58 20.73
N SER A 72 17.66 -4.54 20.37
CA SER A 72 16.55 -4.59 19.42
C SER A 72 16.94 -3.80 18.17
N ASP A 73 16.98 -4.48 17.02
CA ASP A 73 17.19 -3.86 15.71
C ASP A 73 15.84 -3.53 15.08
N PHE A 74 15.74 -2.38 14.44
CA PHE A 74 14.55 -1.94 13.69
C PHE A 74 14.97 -1.02 12.54
N THR A 75 14.06 -0.77 11.63
CA THR A 75 14.29 0.04 10.43
C THR A 75 13.56 1.39 10.53
N ALA A 76 13.88 2.31 9.63
CA ALA A 76 13.16 3.58 9.51
C ALA A 76 11.64 3.39 9.30
N MET A 77 11.23 2.30 8.64
CA MET A 77 9.82 1.99 8.42
C MET A 77 9.09 1.55 9.68
N ASP A 78 9.79 0.93 10.63
CA ASP A 78 9.20 0.51 11.91
C ASP A 78 8.90 1.68 12.85
N ILE A 79 9.45 2.86 12.54
CA ILE A 79 9.26 4.11 13.27
C ILE A 79 8.63 5.21 12.40
N ALA A 80 7.98 4.83 11.31
CA ALA A 80 7.38 5.78 10.38
C ALA A 80 6.34 6.72 11.03
N ASP A 81 5.71 6.28 12.11
CA ASP A 81 4.77 7.05 12.92
C ASP A 81 5.44 8.22 13.70
N GLN A 82 6.75 8.16 13.87
CA GLN A 82 7.53 9.20 14.55
C GLN A 82 8.05 10.28 13.58
N PHE A 83 7.90 10.09 12.27
CA PHE A 83 8.27 11.08 11.28
C PHE A 83 7.22 12.19 11.18
N ASP A 84 7.66 13.32 10.64
CA ASP A 84 6.75 14.41 10.27
C ASP A 84 5.61 13.88 9.39
N PRO A 85 4.36 14.29 9.62
CA PRO A 85 3.21 13.82 8.84
C PRO A 85 3.39 13.96 7.33
N ILE A 86 4.00 15.05 6.86
CA ILE A 86 4.24 15.29 5.43
C ILE A 86 5.21 14.24 4.85
N LEU A 87 6.27 13.94 5.60
CA LEU A 87 7.21 12.90 5.18
C LEU A 87 6.56 11.52 5.22
N ARG A 88 5.79 11.25 6.27
CA ARG A 88 5.09 9.98 6.45
C ARG A 88 4.15 9.66 5.29
N GLU A 89 3.44 10.65 4.75
CA GLU A 89 2.58 10.49 3.57
C GLU A 89 3.36 10.15 2.29
N ARG A 90 4.64 10.53 2.24
CA ARG A 90 5.51 10.24 1.09
C ARG A 90 6.30 8.95 1.21
N LEU A 91 6.36 8.36 2.40
CA LEU A 91 7.08 7.10 2.60
C LEU A 91 6.41 5.98 1.80
N PRO A 92 7.20 5.08 1.19
CA PRO A 92 6.67 3.92 0.52
C PRO A 92 5.92 3.02 1.51
N VAL A 93 4.86 2.39 1.03
CA VAL A 93 4.10 1.41 1.81
C VAL A 93 4.83 0.08 1.80
N VAL A 94 5.11 -0.48 2.97
CA VAL A 94 5.69 -1.81 3.11
C VAL A 94 4.60 -2.87 2.95
N VAL A 95 4.83 -3.81 2.04
CA VAL A 95 3.90 -4.91 1.73
C VAL A 95 4.68 -6.22 1.72
N GLY A 96 4.74 -6.89 2.86
CA GLY A 96 5.55 -8.09 3.04
C GLY A 96 7.05 -7.79 2.98
N ASP A 97 7.73 -8.36 2.00
CA ASP A 97 9.17 -8.24 1.76
C ASP A 97 9.53 -7.19 0.68
N ALA A 98 8.54 -6.47 0.18
CA ALA A 98 8.71 -5.41 -0.81
C ALA A 98 8.01 -4.13 -0.39
N MET A 99 8.21 -3.06 -1.15
CA MET A 99 7.61 -1.76 -0.94
C MET A 99 6.90 -1.27 -2.20
N MET A 100 6.01 -0.31 -2.02
CA MET A 100 5.30 0.38 -3.09
C MET A 100 5.26 1.86 -2.79
N THR A 101 5.53 2.70 -3.80
CA THR A 101 5.35 4.15 -3.65
C THR A 101 3.88 4.50 -3.44
N THR A 102 3.61 5.56 -2.70
CA THR A 102 2.25 6.07 -2.50
C THR A 102 1.59 6.41 -3.82
N SER A 103 2.33 6.99 -4.77
CA SER A 103 1.81 7.32 -6.11
C SER A 103 1.30 6.09 -6.89
N LEU A 104 2.01 4.96 -6.83
CA LEU A 104 1.53 3.72 -7.43
C LEU A 104 0.31 3.18 -6.69
N LEU A 105 0.31 3.23 -5.36
CA LEU A 105 -0.80 2.78 -4.53
C LEU A 105 -2.06 3.58 -4.82
N ASP A 106 -1.98 4.91 -4.86
CA ASP A 106 -3.09 5.82 -5.15
C ASP A 106 -3.70 5.54 -6.53
N MET A 107 -2.84 5.30 -7.53
CA MET A 107 -3.29 4.90 -8.87
C MET A 107 -4.05 3.57 -8.84
N ILE A 108 -3.55 2.57 -8.14
CA ILE A 108 -4.19 1.25 -8.02
C ILE A 108 -5.53 1.37 -7.31
N ILE A 109 -5.60 2.12 -6.21
CA ILE A 109 -6.83 2.35 -5.44
C ILE A 109 -7.85 3.09 -6.30
N SER A 110 -7.43 4.16 -6.99
CA SER A 110 -8.30 4.89 -7.91
C SER A 110 -8.89 3.99 -9.00
N LEU A 111 -8.08 3.13 -9.60
CA LEU A 111 -8.56 2.16 -10.59
C LEU A 111 -9.54 1.15 -9.98
N ALA A 112 -9.29 0.68 -8.76
CA ALA A 112 -10.18 -0.24 -8.05
C ALA A 112 -11.52 0.41 -7.72
N LEU A 113 -11.52 1.65 -7.25
CA LEU A 113 -12.74 2.42 -6.95
C LEU A 113 -13.56 2.71 -8.20
N ASN A 114 -12.92 2.83 -9.37
CA ASN A 114 -13.60 2.95 -10.67
C ASN A 114 -14.12 1.61 -11.21
N GLY A 115 -14.16 0.56 -10.41
CA GLY A 115 -14.74 -0.74 -10.76
C GLY A 115 -13.84 -1.66 -11.58
N ASN A 116 -12.56 -1.32 -11.75
CA ASN A 116 -11.63 -2.21 -12.43
C ASN A 116 -11.32 -3.44 -11.60
N SER A 117 -11.36 -4.62 -12.23
CA SER A 117 -10.93 -5.85 -11.56
C SER A 117 -9.41 -5.83 -11.31
N LEU A 118 -8.96 -6.57 -10.29
CA LEU A 118 -7.54 -6.68 -9.98
C LEU A 118 -6.71 -7.18 -11.18
N ALA A 119 -7.28 -8.06 -12.01
CA ALA A 119 -6.63 -8.53 -13.23
C ALA A 119 -6.44 -7.41 -14.26
N MET A 120 -7.44 -6.52 -14.42
CA MET A 120 -7.32 -5.35 -15.28
C MET A 120 -6.28 -4.36 -14.76
N ILE A 121 -6.27 -4.11 -13.46
CA ILE A 121 -5.28 -3.23 -12.81
C ILE A 121 -3.87 -3.78 -13.03
N HIS A 122 -3.66 -5.06 -12.76
CA HIS A 122 -2.36 -5.70 -12.99
C HIS A 122 -1.91 -5.60 -14.45
N ARG A 123 -2.82 -5.84 -15.39
CA ARG A 123 -2.54 -5.69 -16.82
C ARG A 123 -2.13 -4.26 -17.17
N HIS A 124 -2.87 -3.27 -16.68
CA HIS A 124 -2.58 -1.86 -16.92
C HIS A 124 -1.21 -1.45 -16.38
N VAL A 125 -0.89 -1.84 -15.15
CA VAL A 125 0.45 -1.62 -14.55
C VAL A 125 1.53 -2.31 -15.40
N SER A 126 1.30 -3.55 -15.83
CA SER A 126 2.26 -4.29 -16.67
C SER A 126 2.51 -3.60 -18.02
N GLU A 127 1.48 -3.04 -18.63
CA GLU A 127 1.59 -2.27 -19.89
C GLU A 127 2.40 -0.98 -19.70
N ILE A 128 2.24 -0.27 -18.58
CA ILE A 128 3.04 0.92 -18.24
C ILE A 128 4.51 0.53 -18.10
N TYR A 129 4.83 -0.53 -17.36
CA TYR A 129 6.19 -1.02 -17.15
C TYR A 129 6.84 -1.42 -18.49
N HIS A 130 6.13 -2.16 -19.31
CA HIS A 130 6.63 -2.57 -20.63
C HIS A 130 6.88 -1.36 -21.54
N SER A 131 5.98 -0.39 -21.56
CA SER A 131 6.15 0.83 -22.36
C SER A 131 7.34 1.65 -21.89
N TYR A 132 7.57 1.74 -20.59
CA TYR A 132 8.72 2.43 -20.01
C TYR A 132 10.03 1.73 -20.37
N ASP A 133 10.09 0.41 -20.22
CA ASP A 133 11.28 -0.40 -20.57
C ASP A 133 11.61 -0.29 -22.07
N THR A 134 10.59 -0.40 -22.92
CA THR A 134 10.75 -0.22 -24.37
C THR A 134 11.30 1.15 -24.73
N ARG A 135 10.78 2.21 -24.09
CA ARG A 135 11.26 3.59 -24.30
C ARG A 135 12.73 3.74 -23.89
N ASN A 136 13.09 3.21 -22.74
CA ASN A 136 14.47 3.24 -22.25
C ASN A 136 15.41 2.45 -23.15
N HIS A 137 14.99 1.29 -23.64
CA HIS A 137 15.74 0.50 -24.59
C HIS A 137 15.97 1.24 -25.90
N LEU A 138 14.94 1.87 -26.46
CA LEU A 138 15.08 2.69 -27.66
C LEU A 138 16.00 3.89 -27.43
N SER A 139 15.92 4.54 -26.28
CA SER A 139 16.82 5.63 -25.91
C SER A 139 18.28 5.16 -25.81
N TYR A 140 18.50 4.00 -25.19
CA TYR A 140 19.83 3.36 -25.14
C TYR A 140 20.38 3.08 -26.55
N LEU A 141 19.58 2.47 -27.43
CA LEU A 141 20.00 2.16 -28.80
C LEU A 141 20.37 3.42 -29.57
N ARG A 142 19.59 4.49 -29.47
CA ARG A 142 19.89 5.79 -30.09
C ARG A 142 21.17 6.39 -29.55
N HIS A 143 21.40 6.30 -28.25
CA HIS A 143 22.64 6.80 -27.64
C HIS A 143 23.85 5.98 -28.06
N ALA A 144 23.75 4.66 -28.07
CA ALA A 144 24.80 3.77 -28.49
C ALA A 144 25.16 3.97 -29.99
N GLU A 145 24.12 4.12 -30.84
CA GLU A 145 24.28 4.42 -32.27
C GLU A 145 24.97 5.78 -32.46
N TYR A 146 24.54 6.83 -31.76
CA TYR A 146 25.17 8.15 -31.83
C TYR A 146 26.66 8.11 -31.44
N HIS A 147 27.01 7.42 -30.37
CA HIS A 147 28.42 7.27 -29.95
C HIS A 147 29.24 6.47 -30.93
N TYR A 148 28.69 5.40 -31.48
CA TYR A 148 29.38 4.59 -32.49
C TYR A 148 29.77 5.42 -33.72
N PHE A 149 28.84 6.19 -34.28
CA PHE A 149 29.12 7.01 -35.45
C PHE A 149 30.04 8.20 -35.16
N ARG A 150 30.05 8.74 -33.96
CA ARG A 150 30.91 9.85 -33.58
C ARG A 150 32.32 9.44 -33.25
N THR A 151 32.52 8.29 -32.63
CA THR A 151 33.87 7.83 -32.22
C THR A 151 34.61 7.05 -33.28
N ALA A 152 33.92 6.57 -34.30
CA ALA A 152 34.48 5.76 -35.36
C ALA A 152 33.98 6.19 -36.75
N PRO A 153 34.19 7.44 -37.19
CA PRO A 153 33.62 7.97 -38.44
C PRO A 153 34.10 7.27 -39.72
N GLY A 154 35.12 6.42 -39.69
CA GLY A 154 35.60 5.65 -40.82
C GLY A 154 35.24 4.16 -40.81
N LEU A 155 34.48 3.66 -39.80
CA LEU A 155 34.15 2.25 -39.66
C LEU A 155 32.87 1.82 -40.39
N ILE A 156 32.14 2.76 -41.00
CA ILE A 156 30.87 2.50 -41.72
C ILE A 156 31.07 1.55 -42.90
N GLU A 157 32.30 1.47 -43.47
CA GLU A 157 32.62 0.60 -44.57
C GLU A 157 33.03 -0.84 -44.19
N ARG A 158 33.22 -1.12 -42.90
CA ARG A 158 33.49 -2.49 -42.46
C ARG A 158 32.18 -3.25 -42.32
N ARG A 159 32.06 -4.34 -43.05
CA ARG A 159 30.94 -5.29 -43.21
C ARG A 159 30.42 -5.93 -41.89
N GLY A 160 30.19 -5.18 -40.87
CA GLY A 160 29.53 -5.62 -39.64
C GLY A 160 28.78 -4.42 -39.15
N GLY A 161 27.48 -4.37 -39.37
CA GLY A 161 26.64 -3.27 -38.91
C GLY A 161 26.80 -3.03 -37.41
N PHE A 162 26.38 -1.88 -36.95
CA PHE A 162 26.32 -1.56 -35.53
C PHE A 162 25.62 -2.69 -34.76
N GLN A 163 26.33 -3.31 -33.84
CA GLN A 163 25.78 -4.26 -32.88
C GLN A 163 25.93 -3.63 -31.49
N PRO A 164 24.86 -3.08 -30.95
CA PRO A 164 24.89 -2.58 -29.58
C PRO A 164 25.16 -3.74 -28.62
N GLU A 165 25.92 -3.48 -27.59
CA GLU A 165 26.00 -4.41 -26.47
C GLU A 165 24.58 -4.73 -25.97
N ALA A 166 24.36 -5.99 -25.55
CA ALA A 166 23.05 -6.39 -25.07
C ALA A 166 22.57 -5.41 -24.00
N TYR A 167 21.39 -4.84 -24.21
CA TYR A 167 20.72 -4.01 -23.20
C TYR A 167 20.46 -4.86 -21.98
N ALA A 168 21.37 -4.76 -21.03
CA ALA A 168 21.21 -5.42 -19.74
C ALA A 168 20.36 -4.53 -18.86
N GLY A 169 19.09 -4.37 -19.11
CA GLY A 169 18.17 -3.47 -18.37
C GLY A 169 18.85 -2.79 -17.17
N VAL A 170 18.49 -1.71 -16.69
CA VAL A 170 19.24 -0.87 -15.74
C VAL A 170 20.27 -1.65 -14.92
N ARG A 171 21.57 -1.44 -15.16
CA ARG A 171 22.66 -2.09 -14.42
C ARG A 171 22.47 -1.86 -12.93
N GLY A 172 22.01 -2.86 -12.24
CA GLY A 172 21.67 -2.79 -10.82
C GLY A 172 20.68 -3.87 -10.40
N GLY A 173 20.36 -4.81 -11.31
CA GLY A 173 19.45 -5.92 -10.99
C GLY A 173 17.97 -5.54 -10.88
N GLY A 174 17.65 -4.27 -11.16
CA GLY A 174 16.28 -3.81 -11.31
C GLY A 174 15.73 -4.31 -12.64
N THR A 175 15.22 -5.54 -12.64
CA THR A 175 14.35 -5.96 -13.73
C THR A 175 13.11 -5.08 -13.67
N CYS A 176 12.74 -4.44 -14.78
CA CYS A 176 11.45 -3.74 -14.92
C CYS A 176 10.29 -4.72 -14.83
N LYS A 177 10.27 -5.55 -13.79
CA LYS A 177 9.20 -6.49 -13.52
C LYS A 177 8.07 -5.74 -12.83
N PRO A 178 6.87 -5.79 -13.40
CA PRO A 178 5.70 -5.24 -12.71
C PRO A 178 5.44 -6.00 -11.42
N PRO A 179 4.80 -5.37 -10.42
CA PRO A 179 4.38 -6.05 -9.20
C PRO A 179 3.41 -7.18 -9.54
N SER A 180 3.52 -8.30 -8.84
CA SER A 180 2.61 -9.43 -9.05
C SER A 180 1.18 -9.09 -8.61
N MET A 181 0.19 -9.79 -9.17
CA MET A 181 -1.22 -9.61 -8.77
C MET A 181 -1.44 -9.90 -7.27
N ALA A 182 -0.71 -10.88 -6.71
CA ALA A 182 -0.77 -11.18 -5.28
C ALA A 182 -0.22 -10.02 -4.43
N PHE A 183 0.86 -9.39 -4.88
CA PHE A 183 1.43 -8.21 -4.22
C PHE A 183 0.45 -7.02 -4.28
N LEU A 184 -0.16 -6.73 -5.44
CA LEU A 184 -1.16 -5.67 -5.58
C LEU A 184 -2.36 -5.88 -4.66
N ARG A 185 -2.86 -7.11 -4.57
CA ARG A 185 -3.94 -7.47 -3.63
C ARG A 185 -3.55 -7.17 -2.20
N ARG A 186 -2.35 -7.59 -1.79
CA ARG A 186 -1.85 -7.37 -0.43
C ARG A 186 -1.70 -5.88 -0.13
N ALA A 187 -1.18 -5.09 -1.09
CA ALA A 187 -1.03 -3.64 -0.95
C ALA A 187 -2.38 -2.95 -0.68
N ILE A 188 -3.41 -3.26 -1.47
CA ILE A 188 -4.76 -2.72 -1.26
C ILE A 188 -5.31 -3.11 0.11
N VAL A 189 -5.12 -4.36 0.54
CA VAL A 189 -5.60 -4.82 1.86
C VAL A 189 -4.87 -4.12 3.00
N GLU A 190 -3.54 -3.95 2.91
CA GLU A 190 -2.77 -3.28 3.96
C GLU A 190 -3.10 -1.78 4.06
N ASP A 191 -3.34 -1.13 2.92
CA ASP A 191 -3.80 0.26 2.88
C ASP A 191 -5.16 0.39 3.60
N ARG A 192 -6.14 -0.42 3.20
CA ARG A 192 -7.46 -0.40 3.83
C ARG A 192 -7.44 -0.73 5.31
N ARG A 193 -6.55 -1.60 5.75
CA ARG A 193 -6.38 -1.89 7.19
C ARG A 193 -5.91 -0.69 8.00
N ARG A 194 -5.09 0.18 7.41
CA ARG A 194 -4.62 1.40 8.10
C ARG A 194 -5.76 2.35 8.37
N ASP A 195 -6.68 2.47 7.42
CA ASP A 195 -7.76 3.45 7.46
C ASP A 195 -9.04 2.92 8.12
N ILE A 196 -9.14 1.60 8.34
CA ILE A 196 -10.38 0.96 8.82
C ILE A 196 -10.91 1.59 10.11
N VAL A 197 -10.05 2.00 11.03
CA VAL A 197 -10.48 2.63 12.29
C VAL A 197 -11.06 4.01 12.04
N THR A 198 -10.45 4.77 11.13
CA THR A 198 -10.92 6.12 10.75
C THR A 198 -12.20 6.02 9.95
N GLU A 199 -12.26 5.09 8.98
CA GLU A 199 -13.47 4.80 8.21
C GLU A 199 -14.64 4.36 9.12
N LEU A 200 -14.37 3.48 10.08
CA LEU A 200 -15.40 3.06 11.05
C LEU A 200 -15.89 4.23 11.92
N ARG A 201 -14.99 5.09 12.39
CA ARG A 201 -15.37 6.31 13.13
C ARG A 201 -16.22 7.24 12.27
N TYR A 202 -15.83 7.44 11.01
CA TYR A 202 -16.61 8.22 10.06
C TYR A 202 -18.00 7.61 9.86
N ILE A 203 -18.10 6.33 9.51
CA ILE A 203 -19.38 5.62 9.31
C ILE A 203 -20.26 5.71 10.58
N THR A 204 -19.65 5.57 11.76
CA THR A 204 -20.41 5.68 13.02
C THR A 204 -20.87 7.09 13.36
N SER A 205 -20.25 8.11 12.77
CA SER A 205 -20.69 9.52 12.92
C SER A 205 -21.76 9.94 11.94
N LEU A 206 -22.00 9.14 10.88
CA LEU A 206 -23.04 9.44 9.89
C LEU A 206 -24.43 9.25 10.48
N VAL A 207 -25.30 10.18 10.17
CA VAL A 207 -26.72 10.17 10.54
C VAL A 207 -27.58 10.34 9.30
N GLY A 208 -28.84 9.98 9.36
CA GLY A 208 -29.77 10.17 8.26
C GLY A 208 -31.19 10.36 8.77
N LYS A 209 -31.96 11.18 8.06
CA LYS A 209 -33.40 11.38 8.33
C LYS A 209 -34.25 10.30 7.64
N VAL A 210 -33.79 9.85 6.50
CA VAL A 210 -34.42 8.79 5.70
C VAL A 210 -33.40 7.68 5.50
N MET A 211 -33.78 6.45 5.77
CA MET A 211 -32.90 5.30 5.59
C MET A 211 -33.52 4.31 4.63
N CYS A 212 -32.73 3.75 3.74
CA CYS A 212 -33.11 2.60 2.94
C CYS A 212 -32.18 1.43 3.22
N SER A 213 -32.73 0.22 3.16
CA SER A 213 -31.97 -1.01 3.38
C SER A 213 -32.13 -1.97 2.21
N ASP A 214 -31.06 -2.64 1.87
CA ASP A 214 -31.07 -3.63 0.79
C ASP A 214 -30.09 -4.77 1.06
N HIS A 215 -30.30 -5.90 0.34
CA HIS A 215 -29.41 -7.04 0.31
C HIS A 215 -28.72 -7.14 -1.05
N THR A 216 -27.41 -7.09 -1.06
CA THR A 216 -26.63 -7.39 -2.26
C THR A 216 -25.96 -8.76 -2.17
N PHE A 217 -25.99 -9.53 -3.25
CA PHE A 217 -25.43 -10.88 -3.33
C PHE A 217 -24.08 -10.90 -4.06
N TRP A 218 -23.80 -9.86 -4.80
CA TRP A 218 -22.60 -9.81 -5.64
C TRP A 218 -21.32 -9.83 -4.81
N ALA A 219 -21.26 -9.02 -3.74
CA ALA A 219 -20.09 -8.93 -2.88
C ALA A 219 -19.75 -10.27 -2.22
N CYS A 220 -20.77 -11.04 -1.81
CA CYS A 220 -20.60 -12.32 -1.11
C CYS A 220 -20.00 -13.42 -1.98
N LYS A 221 -20.13 -13.35 -3.30
CA LYS A 221 -19.53 -14.32 -4.23
C LYS A 221 -17.99 -14.35 -4.14
N HIS A 222 -17.39 -13.28 -3.65
CA HIS A 222 -15.95 -13.13 -3.53
C HIS A 222 -15.42 -13.46 -2.13
N VAL A 223 -16.30 -13.61 -1.13
CA VAL A 223 -15.94 -13.96 0.24
C VAL A 223 -16.05 -15.47 0.41
N ARG A 224 -14.91 -16.17 0.28
CA ARG A 224 -14.85 -17.63 0.29
C ARG A 224 -13.76 -18.11 1.22
N GLU A 225 -14.01 -19.24 1.87
CA GLU A 225 -13.03 -20.03 2.59
C GLU A 225 -13.04 -21.45 2.02
N GLU A 226 -11.88 -22.03 1.72
CA GLU A 226 -11.75 -23.37 1.12
C GLU A 226 -12.73 -23.62 -0.04
N HIS A 227 -12.88 -22.63 -0.94
CA HIS A 227 -13.82 -22.63 -2.07
C HIS A 227 -15.32 -22.58 -1.72
N LYS A 228 -15.71 -22.53 -0.45
CA LYS A 228 -17.11 -22.38 -0.03
C LYS A 228 -17.43 -20.90 0.22
N MET A 229 -18.61 -20.47 -0.19
CA MET A 229 -19.12 -19.13 0.17
C MET A 229 -19.41 -19.12 1.67
N LEU A 230 -18.82 -18.16 2.38
CA LEU A 230 -19.06 -17.97 3.82
C LEU A 230 -20.39 -17.29 4.09
N TYR A 231 -20.81 -16.40 3.19
CA TYR A 231 -22.00 -15.58 3.34
C TYR A 231 -22.81 -15.58 2.05
N SER A 232 -24.13 -15.48 2.19
CA SER A 232 -25.04 -15.46 1.06
C SER A 232 -25.37 -14.05 0.59
N ALA A 233 -25.40 -13.10 1.50
CA ALA A 233 -25.74 -11.72 1.19
C ALA A 233 -24.94 -10.73 2.04
N LEU A 234 -24.82 -9.51 1.55
CA LEU A 234 -24.40 -8.33 2.29
C LEU A 234 -25.65 -7.46 2.49
N PHE A 235 -26.03 -7.28 3.74
CA PHE A 235 -27.08 -6.33 4.13
C PHE A 235 -26.47 -4.96 4.33
N GLY A 236 -27.09 -3.92 3.79
CA GLY A 236 -26.63 -2.55 3.93
C GLY A 236 -27.78 -1.60 4.28
N ILE A 237 -27.47 -0.57 5.05
CA ILE A 237 -28.36 0.57 5.34
C ILE A 237 -27.65 1.82 4.83
N MET A 238 -28.35 2.62 4.04
CA MET A 238 -27.86 3.89 3.51
C MET A 238 -28.83 5.02 3.90
N ASN A 239 -28.29 6.22 4.04
CA ASN A 239 -29.07 7.43 4.22
C ASN A 239 -29.54 8.04 2.87
N GLU A 240 -30.25 9.16 2.94
CA GLU A 240 -30.74 9.93 1.80
C GLU A 240 -29.64 10.46 0.87
N HIS A 241 -28.40 10.49 1.33
CA HIS A 241 -27.22 10.92 0.56
C HIS A 241 -26.46 9.75 -0.07
N ALA A 242 -27.02 8.52 0.00
CA ALA A 242 -26.40 7.27 -0.43
C ALA A 242 -25.10 6.91 0.35
N GLU A 243 -24.93 7.47 1.55
CA GLU A 243 -23.84 7.10 2.44
C GLU A 243 -24.20 5.84 3.21
N VAL A 244 -23.28 4.89 3.28
CA VAL A 244 -23.48 3.63 4.00
C VAL A 244 -23.34 3.86 5.49
N LEU A 245 -24.45 3.73 6.23
CA LEU A 245 -24.49 3.89 7.69
C LEU A 245 -24.14 2.61 8.43
N PHE A 246 -24.51 1.47 7.83
CA PHE A 246 -24.31 0.17 8.42
C PHE A 246 -24.24 -0.89 7.34
N TRP A 247 -23.44 -1.92 7.57
CA TRP A 247 -23.42 -3.11 6.73
C TRP A 247 -23.00 -4.34 7.54
N CYS A 248 -23.50 -5.50 7.16
CA CYS A 248 -23.04 -6.77 7.69
C CYS A 248 -23.25 -7.91 6.69
N PHE A 249 -22.39 -8.92 6.78
CA PHE A 249 -22.57 -10.15 6.01
C PHE A 249 -23.55 -11.07 6.67
N THR A 250 -24.44 -11.68 5.89
CA THR A 250 -25.47 -12.62 6.35
C THR A 250 -25.36 -13.96 5.64
N LYS A 251 -25.64 -15.05 6.34
CA LYS A 251 -25.71 -16.40 5.76
C LYS A 251 -27.07 -16.65 5.12
N THR A 252 -28.08 -15.96 5.61
CA THR A 252 -29.46 -16.04 5.10
C THR A 252 -30.00 -14.64 4.85
N LYS A 253 -31.22 -14.54 4.30
CA LYS A 253 -31.98 -13.28 4.20
C LYS A 253 -32.86 -13.02 5.42
N SER A 254 -32.72 -13.82 6.47
CA SER A 254 -33.57 -13.73 7.63
C SER A 254 -33.25 -12.50 8.46
N MET A 255 -34.25 -11.71 8.78
CA MET A 255 -34.14 -10.57 9.70
C MET A 255 -33.69 -11.01 11.11
N ASN A 256 -33.95 -12.26 11.49
CA ASN A 256 -33.50 -12.78 12.80
C ASN A 256 -31.98 -12.84 12.91
N GLU A 257 -31.27 -13.08 11.79
CA GLU A 257 -29.81 -13.06 11.75
C GLU A 257 -29.24 -11.65 11.93
N LEU A 258 -30.04 -10.64 11.55
CA LEU A 258 -29.67 -9.23 11.68
C LEU A 258 -30.01 -8.64 13.06
N ALA A 259 -30.77 -9.34 13.88
CA ALA A 259 -31.33 -8.76 15.10
C ALA A 259 -30.29 -8.16 16.04
N ALA A 260 -29.22 -8.90 16.35
CA ALA A 260 -28.13 -8.42 17.20
C ALA A 260 -27.40 -7.22 16.60
N ALA A 261 -27.08 -7.28 15.30
CA ALA A 261 -26.40 -6.19 14.60
C ALA A 261 -27.28 -4.94 14.47
N MET A 262 -28.60 -5.12 14.36
CA MET A 262 -29.57 -4.01 14.35
C MET A 262 -29.75 -3.37 15.71
N GLU A 263 -29.64 -4.12 16.80
CA GLU A 263 -29.62 -3.53 18.15
C GLU A 263 -28.40 -2.66 18.38
N ASP A 264 -27.20 -3.11 17.95
CA ASP A 264 -25.97 -2.30 17.98
C ASP A 264 -26.12 -1.04 17.11
N PHE A 265 -26.74 -1.16 15.94
CA PHE A 265 -27.01 -0.03 15.07
C PHE A 265 -27.97 0.97 15.71
N LYS A 266 -29.06 0.51 16.29
CA LYS A 266 -30.02 1.35 17.03
C LYS A 266 -29.37 2.08 18.21
N GLY A 267 -28.50 1.42 18.95
CA GLY A 267 -27.75 2.03 20.05
C GLY A 267 -26.88 3.24 19.68
N ARG A 268 -26.64 3.47 18.38
CA ARG A 268 -25.96 4.69 17.90
C ARG A 268 -26.87 5.91 17.91
N PHE A 269 -28.19 5.70 17.77
CA PHE A 269 -29.23 6.73 17.75
C PHE A 269 -29.85 6.84 19.14
N ASP A 270 -29.04 7.21 20.12
CA ASP A 270 -29.50 7.39 21.50
C ASP A 270 -29.99 8.84 21.66
N GLU A 271 -31.26 8.99 22.07
CA GLU A 271 -31.86 10.29 22.24
C GLU A 271 -31.14 11.14 23.28
N ASP A 272 -30.53 10.52 24.30
CA ASP A 272 -29.71 11.20 25.29
C ASP A 272 -28.43 11.85 24.72
N LYS A 273 -27.99 11.38 23.55
CA LYS A 273 -26.88 11.96 22.81
C LYS A 273 -27.28 12.98 21.74
N GLY A 274 -28.57 13.29 21.66
CA GLY A 274 -29.12 14.22 20.67
C GLY A 274 -29.20 13.66 19.25
N ILE A 275 -29.03 12.36 19.07
CA ILE A 275 -29.10 11.66 17.78
C ILE A 275 -30.47 10.94 17.73
N SER A 276 -31.40 11.46 16.93
CA SER A 276 -32.72 10.86 16.77
C SER A 276 -32.72 9.71 15.76
N LEU A 277 -33.53 8.69 16.02
CA LEU A 277 -33.85 7.66 15.02
C LEU A 277 -34.51 8.28 13.79
N PRO A 278 -34.22 7.77 12.59
CA PRO A 278 -34.84 8.26 11.37
C PRO A 278 -36.36 8.08 11.41
N THR A 279 -37.05 9.11 10.92
CA THR A 279 -38.52 9.13 10.91
C THR A 279 -39.14 8.28 9.80
N CYS A 280 -38.35 7.82 8.85
CA CYS A 280 -38.84 7.03 7.71
C CYS A 280 -37.85 5.93 7.30
N TRP A 281 -38.38 4.71 7.10
CA TRP A 281 -37.66 3.57 6.53
C TRP A 281 -38.25 3.25 5.16
N CYS A 282 -37.46 3.35 4.12
CA CYS A 282 -37.82 2.85 2.79
C CYS A 282 -37.33 1.40 2.63
N LYS A 283 -38.21 0.53 2.13
CA LYS A 283 -37.90 -0.86 1.82
C LYS A 283 -37.31 -0.99 0.43
#